data_c7a7c05f7e94750e6768a9cf7f502ac5
#
_entry.id   c7a7c05f7e94750e6768a9cf7f502ac5
#
_cell.length_a   1.000
_cell.length_b   1.000
_cell.length_c   1.000
_cell.angle_alpha   90.00
_cell.angle_beta   90.00
_cell.angle_gamma   90.00
#
_symmetry.space_group_name_H-M   'P 1'
#
loop_
_entity.id
_entity.type
_entity.pdbx_description
1 polymer ?
#
loop_
_entity_poly.entity_id
_entity_poly.type
_entity_poly.pdbx_seq_one_letter_code
_entity_poly.pdbx_strand_id
1 'polypeptide(L)'
;MHTPPIPQRLTDRKRQAIVDAAIAEFRAFGFEATSMDKIAATAGVSKRTVYNHFPSKDELFTHILLELWESSAALMAIPYQPGVPLREQLLTLLGQKMSLMHDGYFIDLARVAIAEAIHSPQRAQVMVARLNDKEEGVASWIRAAQADGRLLGADPMLASHLLQGQLKTFAFWPQVTLGQPPLDAATQRWVVETAVDMFLAHYG
;
A
#
# COMPACT_ATOMS: atom_id res chain seq x y z
N MET A 1 -8.63 6.72 -29.57
CA MET A 1 -7.72 7.90 -29.53
C MET A 1 -6.83 7.74 -28.32
N HIS A 2 -5.53 7.49 -28.54
CA HIS A 2 -4.53 7.31 -27.46
C HIS A 2 -4.03 8.70 -27.08
N THR A 3 -4.44 9.22 -25.93
CA THR A 3 -3.90 10.49 -25.40
C THR A 3 -2.45 10.24 -25.01
N PRO A 4 -1.46 10.98 -25.56
CA PRO A 4 -0.08 10.79 -25.18
C PRO A 4 0.12 11.17 -23.70
N PRO A 5 0.98 10.45 -22.95
CA PRO A 5 1.25 10.78 -21.55
C PRO A 5 1.82 12.19 -21.44
N ILE A 6 1.30 12.95 -20.48
CA ILE A 6 1.79 14.31 -20.17
C ILE A 6 3.28 14.21 -19.83
N PRO A 7 4.18 14.97 -20.50
CA PRO A 7 5.60 14.90 -20.20
C PRO A 7 5.86 15.31 -18.74
N GLN A 8 6.36 14.38 -17.93
CA GLN A 8 6.80 14.66 -16.56
C GLN A 8 7.82 15.81 -16.57
N ARG A 9 7.58 16.84 -15.75
CA ARG A 9 8.52 17.94 -15.60
C ARG A 9 9.87 17.40 -15.12
N LEU A 10 10.97 18.02 -15.55
CA LEU A 10 12.33 17.61 -15.15
C LEU A 10 12.50 17.55 -13.62
N THR A 11 11.79 18.42 -12.91
CA THR A 11 11.72 18.46 -11.45
C THR A 11 11.08 17.18 -10.88
N ASP A 12 9.99 16.69 -11.49
CA ASP A 12 9.28 15.49 -11.01
C ASP A 12 10.13 14.24 -11.23
N ARG A 13 10.85 14.15 -12.36
CA ARG A 13 11.80 13.05 -12.61
C ARG A 13 12.94 13.02 -11.60
N LYS A 14 13.49 14.17 -11.22
CA LYS A 14 14.53 14.25 -10.20
C LYS A 14 14.00 13.87 -8.83
N ARG A 15 12.78 14.31 -8.50
CA ARG A 15 12.12 13.94 -7.25
C ARG A 15 11.93 12.42 -7.16
N GLN A 16 11.41 11.79 -8.22
CA GLN A 16 11.24 10.33 -8.25
C GLN A 16 12.58 9.60 -8.14
N ALA A 17 13.61 10.02 -8.87
CA ALA A 17 14.94 9.42 -8.77
C ALA A 17 15.53 9.49 -7.35
N ILE A 18 15.23 10.56 -6.59
CA ILE A 18 15.64 10.67 -5.19
C ILE A 18 14.87 9.68 -4.31
N VAL A 19 13.56 9.52 -4.52
CA VAL A 19 12.71 8.57 -3.79
C VAL A 19 13.18 7.14 -4.05
N ASP A 20 13.38 6.76 -5.32
CA ASP A 20 13.84 5.43 -5.71
C ASP A 20 15.21 5.09 -5.11
N ALA A 21 16.13 6.06 -5.13
CA ALA A 21 17.45 5.93 -4.52
C ALA A 21 17.35 5.76 -3.00
N ALA A 22 16.47 6.53 -2.34
CA ALA A 22 16.26 6.41 -0.90
C ALA A 22 15.70 5.04 -0.51
N ILE A 23 14.74 4.52 -1.27
CA ILE A 23 14.19 3.18 -1.05
C ILE A 23 15.30 2.12 -1.18
N ALA A 24 16.12 2.20 -2.22
CA ALA A 24 17.25 1.29 -2.43
C ALA A 24 18.25 1.33 -1.26
N GLU A 25 18.64 2.52 -0.82
CA GLU A 25 19.59 2.72 0.28
C GLU A 25 19.01 2.28 1.63
N PHE A 26 17.75 2.62 1.93
CA PHE A 26 17.09 2.18 3.17
C PHE A 26 16.92 0.66 3.23
N ARG A 27 16.64 0.01 2.10
CA ARG A 27 16.58 -1.45 2.03
C ARG A 27 17.92 -2.12 2.26
N ALA A 28 18.99 -1.55 1.71
CA ALA A 28 20.33 -2.14 1.77
C ALA A 28 21.01 -1.93 3.12
N PHE A 29 20.82 -0.76 3.74
CA PHE A 29 21.60 -0.33 4.90
C PHE A 29 20.76 0.08 6.12
N GLY A 30 19.44 0.17 5.97
CA GLY A 30 18.53 0.68 6.99
C GLY A 30 18.48 2.22 7.02
N PHE A 31 17.45 2.75 7.69
CA PHE A 31 17.20 4.17 7.76
C PHE A 31 18.35 4.92 8.47
N GLU A 32 18.80 4.44 9.64
CA GLU A 32 19.80 5.14 10.47
C GLU A 32 21.16 5.24 9.77
N ALA A 33 21.63 4.17 9.12
CA ALA A 33 22.94 4.14 8.47
C ALA A 33 22.97 4.86 7.10
N THR A 34 21.81 5.21 6.55
CA THR A 34 21.71 5.92 5.26
C THR A 34 21.82 7.42 5.47
N SER A 35 22.64 8.09 4.65
CA SER A 35 22.77 9.54 4.63
C SER A 35 22.15 10.17 3.38
N MET A 36 21.73 11.45 3.48
CA MET A 36 21.23 12.22 2.33
C MET A 36 22.29 12.37 1.23
N ASP A 37 23.56 12.35 1.60
CA ASP A 37 24.69 12.38 0.65
C ASP A 37 24.78 11.11 -0.18
N LYS A 38 24.56 9.96 0.44
CA LYS A 38 24.56 8.68 -0.21
C LYS A 38 23.36 8.56 -1.16
N ILE A 39 22.19 9.00 -0.72
CA ILE A 39 20.99 9.09 -1.55
C ILE A 39 21.23 9.97 -2.78
N ALA A 40 21.88 11.14 -2.61
CA ALA A 40 22.21 12.03 -3.73
C ALA A 40 23.13 11.34 -4.76
N ALA A 41 24.14 10.64 -4.29
CA ALA A 41 25.07 9.89 -5.15
C ALA A 41 24.35 8.77 -5.94
N THR A 42 23.51 7.98 -5.27
CA THR A 42 22.74 6.91 -5.88
C THR A 42 21.70 7.44 -6.88
N ALA A 43 21.05 8.57 -6.56
CA ALA A 43 20.09 9.24 -7.46
C ALA A 43 20.75 9.96 -8.66
N GLY A 44 22.07 10.08 -8.69
CA GLY A 44 22.79 10.83 -9.73
C GLY A 44 22.49 12.32 -9.74
N VAL A 45 22.18 12.91 -8.56
CA VAL A 45 21.88 14.34 -8.43
C VAL A 45 22.82 15.02 -7.42
N SER A 46 22.87 16.37 -7.44
CA SER A 46 23.63 17.11 -6.44
C SER A 46 22.97 17.04 -5.06
N LYS A 47 23.76 17.12 -3.96
CA LYS A 47 23.27 17.26 -2.59
C LYS A 47 22.24 18.38 -2.48
N ARG A 48 22.53 19.55 -3.08
CA ARG A 48 21.62 20.70 -3.11
C ARG A 48 20.27 20.34 -3.75
N THR A 49 20.27 19.49 -4.77
CA THR A 49 19.04 19.04 -5.42
C THR A 49 18.22 18.20 -4.45
N VAL A 50 18.85 17.28 -3.71
CA VAL A 50 18.13 16.45 -2.72
C VAL A 50 17.52 17.34 -1.63
N TYR A 51 18.30 18.23 -1.02
CA TYR A 51 17.81 19.11 0.05
C TYR A 51 16.74 20.12 -0.43
N ASN A 52 16.73 20.50 -1.70
CA ASN A 52 15.67 21.32 -2.28
C ASN A 52 14.34 20.57 -2.40
N HIS A 53 14.36 19.25 -2.58
CA HIS A 53 13.16 18.43 -2.67
C HIS A 53 12.70 17.88 -1.31
N PHE A 54 13.66 17.54 -0.46
CA PHE A 54 13.44 16.92 0.85
C PHE A 54 14.39 17.53 1.87
N PRO A 55 13.92 18.43 2.73
CA PRO A 55 14.75 19.14 3.71
C PRO A 55 15.50 18.24 4.69
N SER A 56 14.99 17.02 4.94
CA SER A 56 15.60 16.04 5.85
C SER A 56 15.34 14.61 5.40
N LYS A 57 16.07 13.67 5.98
CA LYS A 57 15.87 12.23 5.81
C LYS A 57 14.49 11.78 6.31
N ASP A 58 14.03 12.38 7.41
CA ASP A 58 12.71 12.10 7.96
C ASP A 58 11.56 12.59 7.05
N GLU A 59 11.73 13.74 6.40
CA GLU A 59 10.76 14.24 5.40
C GLU A 59 10.68 13.32 4.18
N LEU A 60 11.84 12.88 3.69
CA LEU A 60 11.91 11.92 2.58
C LEU A 60 11.27 10.58 2.96
N PHE A 61 11.55 10.07 4.16
CA PHE A 61 10.94 8.85 4.66
C PHE A 61 9.42 9.01 4.82
N THR A 62 8.96 10.12 5.39
CA THR A 62 7.52 10.43 5.49
C THR A 62 6.85 10.43 4.12
N HIS A 63 7.50 10.97 3.10
CA HIS A 63 6.98 10.95 1.73
C HIS A 63 6.83 9.53 1.19
N ILE A 64 7.83 8.66 1.40
CA ILE A 64 7.78 7.24 1.03
C ILE A 64 6.57 6.54 1.67
N LEU A 65 6.30 6.84 2.93
CA LEU A 65 5.18 6.26 3.65
C LEU A 65 3.81 6.75 3.15
N LEU A 66 3.72 8.04 2.85
CA LEU A 66 2.51 8.61 2.25
C LEU A 66 2.24 7.99 0.88
N GLU A 67 3.26 7.80 0.06
CA GLU A 67 3.14 7.16 -1.26
C GLU A 67 2.65 5.71 -1.14
N LEU A 68 3.20 4.93 -0.20
CA LEU A 68 2.74 3.57 0.12
C LEU A 68 1.26 3.57 0.49
N TRP A 69 0.87 4.50 1.35
CA TRP A 69 -0.50 4.61 1.81
C TRP A 69 -1.46 5.04 0.69
N GLU A 70 -1.09 6.08 -0.08
CA GLU A 70 -1.90 6.61 -1.19
C GLU A 70 -2.10 5.57 -2.30
N SER A 71 -1.07 4.81 -2.63
CA SER A 71 -1.16 3.69 -3.58
C SER A 71 -2.16 2.63 -3.11
N SER A 72 -2.19 2.33 -1.81
CA SER A 72 -3.18 1.41 -1.23
C SER A 72 -4.59 2.00 -1.22
N ALA A 73 -4.74 3.27 -0.83
CA ALA A 73 -6.02 3.94 -0.70
C ALA A 73 -6.72 4.18 -2.05
N ALA A 74 -5.96 4.59 -3.07
CA ALA A 74 -6.50 4.86 -4.42
C ALA A 74 -7.16 3.63 -5.04
N LEU A 75 -6.59 2.45 -4.85
CA LEU A 75 -7.13 1.19 -5.35
C LEU A 75 -8.36 0.71 -4.55
N MET A 76 -8.54 1.18 -3.32
CA MET A 76 -9.67 0.81 -2.46
C MET A 76 -10.87 1.75 -2.59
N ALA A 77 -10.79 2.77 -3.43
CA ALA A 77 -11.85 3.79 -3.60
C ALA A 77 -13.00 3.34 -4.53
N ILE A 78 -13.33 2.04 -4.56
CA ILE A 78 -14.47 1.52 -5.31
C ILE A 78 -15.73 1.68 -4.43
N PRO A 79 -16.69 2.53 -4.83
CA PRO A 79 -17.91 2.70 -4.07
C PRO A 79 -18.78 1.44 -4.15
N TYR A 80 -19.52 1.18 -3.06
CA TYR A 80 -20.58 0.17 -3.06
C TYR A 80 -21.64 0.51 -4.10
N GLN A 81 -22.11 -0.49 -4.82
CA GLN A 81 -23.15 -0.36 -5.85
C GLN A 81 -24.40 -1.18 -5.46
N PRO A 82 -25.50 -0.52 -5.10
CA PRO A 82 -26.78 -1.21 -4.89
C PRO A 82 -27.19 -1.98 -6.16
N GLY A 83 -27.72 -3.19 -5.97
CA GLY A 83 -28.19 -4.02 -7.10
C GLY A 83 -27.12 -4.85 -7.83
N VAL A 84 -25.85 -4.55 -7.69
CA VAL A 84 -24.76 -5.41 -8.18
C VAL A 84 -24.50 -6.54 -7.17
N PRO A 85 -24.27 -7.79 -7.58
CA PRO A 85 -23.96 -8.89 -6.67
C PRO A 85 -22.76 -8.55 -5.75
N LEU A 86 -22.89 -8.79 -4.44
CA LEU A 86 -21.81 -8.51 -3.47
C LEU A 86 -20.51 -9.24 -3.84
N ARG A 87 -20.64 -10.48 -4.30
CA ARG A 87 -19.50 -11.30 -4.71
C ARG A 87 -18.69 -10.65 -5.81
N GLU A 88 -19.31 -10.11 -6.84
CA GLU A 88 -18.64 -9.45 -7.96
C GLU A 88 -17.88 -8.21 -7.51
N GLN A 89 -18.51 -7.41 -6.65
CA GLN A 89 -17.89 -6.20 -6.10
C GLN A 89 -16.68 -6.55 -5.24
N LEU A 90 -16.80 -7.54 -4.34
CA LEU A 90 -15.71 -7.98 -3.48
C LEU A 90 -14.57 -8.62 -4.27
N LEU A 91 -14.85 -9.42 -5.30
CA LEU A 91 -13.83 -9.96 -6.19
C LEU A 91 -13.04 -8.84 -6.87
N THR A 92 -13.71 -7.78 -7.31
CA THR A 92 -13.06 -6.62 -7.91
C THR A 92 -12.17 -5.88 -6.90
N LEU A 93 -12.68 -5.58 -5.71
CA LEU A 93 -11.94 -4.91 -4.64
C LEU A 93 -10.70 -5.70 -4.21
N LEU A 94 -10.89 -6.99 -3.89
CA LEU A 94 -9.80 -7.83 -3.42
C LEU A 94 -8.82 -8.20 -4.53
N GLY A 95 -9.30 -8.31 -5.77
CA GLY A 95 -8.45 -8.50 -6.95
C GLY A 95 -7.48 -7.32 -7.15
N GLN A 96 -7.97 -6.08 -7.01
CA GLN A 96 -7.10 -4.90 -7.05
C GLN A 96 -6.08 -4.89 -5.91
N LYS A 97 -6.50 -5.27 -4.69
CA LYS A 97 -5.58 -5.38 -3.56
C LYS A 97 -4.53 -6.47 -3.78
N MET A 98 -4.92 -7.60 -4.34
CA MET A 98 -4.00 -8.68 -4.72
C MET A 98 -2.98 -8.19 -5.75
N SER A 99 -3.41 -7.44 -6.76
CA SER A 99 -2.53 -6.85 -7.77
C SER A 99 -1.49 -5.89 -7.16
N LEU A 100 -1.91 -5.07 -6.18
CA LEU A 100 -1.00 -4.19 -5.47
C LEU A 100 0.08 -4.98 -4.70
N MET A 101 -0.31 -6.07 -4.05
CA MET A 101 0.63 -6.95 -3.33
C MET A 101 1.54 -7.75 -4.29
N HIS A 102 1.27 -7.71 -5.60
CA HIS A 102 2.12 -8.28 -6.64
C HIS A 102 3.08 -7.23 -7.25
N ASP A 103 2.86 -5.95 -6.95
CA ASP A 103 3.72 -4.86 -7.40
C ASP A 103 5.02 -4.82 -6.58
N GLY A 104 6.15 -5.00 -7.26
CA GLY A 104 7.46 -5.04 -6.61
C GLY A 104 7.83 -3.73 -5.93
N TYR A 105 7.43 -2.59 -6.51
CA TYR A 105 7.69 -1.28 -5.93
C TYR A 105 6.89 -1.07 -4.63
N PHE A 106 5.62 -1.46 -4.61
CA PHE A 106 4.81 -1.44 -3.40
C PHE A 106 5.39 -2.32 -2.28
N ILE A 107 5.86 -3.52 -2.62
CA ILE A 107 6.51 -4.43 -1.65
C ILE A 107 7.80 -3.82 -1.10
N ASP A 108 8.57 -3.13 -1.93
CA ASP A 108 9.80 -2.45 -1.52
C ASP A 108 9.55 -1.28 -0.58
N LEU A 109 8.55 -0.46 -0.86
CA LEU A 109 8.06 0.58 0.05
C LEU A 109 7.63 -0.02 1.39
N ALA A 110 6.84 -1.10 1.35
CA ALA A 110 6.36 -1.78 2.55
C ALA A 110 7.51 -2.34 3.40
N ARG A 111 8.55 -2.92 2.78
CA ARG A 111 9.74 -3.39 3.48
C ARG A 111 10.44 -2.27 4.24
N VAL A 112 10.66 -1.14 3.59
CA VAL A 112 11.30 0.03 4.20
C VAL A 112 10.47 0.55 5.38
N ALA A 113 9.17 0.68 5.20
CA ALA A 113 8.24 1.16 6.22
C ALA A 113 8.20 0.24 7.45
N ILE A 114 8.09 -1.08 7.23
CA ILE A 114 7.99 -2.07 8.30
C ILE A 114 9.33 -2.23 9.04
N ALA A 115 10.45 -2.24 8.32
CA ALA A 115 11.77 -2.30 8.96
C ALA A 115 11.98 -1.12 9.93
N GLU A 116 11.64 0.09 9.52
CA GLU A 116 11.75 1.26 10.39
C GLU A 116 10.74 1.22 11.55
N ALA A 117 9.52 0.74 11.31
CA ALA A 117 8.52 0.60 12.37
C ALA A 117 8.96 -0.38 13.47
N ILE A 118 9.69 -1.44 13.12
CA ILE A 118 10.27 -2.39 14.07
C ILE A 118 11.42 -1.74 14.87
N HIS A 119 12.28 -0.97 14.20
CA HIS A 119 13.43 -0.31 14.84
C HIS A 119 13.04 0.91 15.68
N SER A 120 12.01 1.64 15.27
CA SER A 120 11.55 2.87 15.93
C SER A 120 10.02 2.88 16.09
N PRO A 121 9.49 2.20 17.15
CA PRO A 121 8.05 2.18 17.41
C PRO A 121 7.43 3.58 17.60
N GLN A 122 8.20 4.54 18.12
CA GLN A 122 7.73 5.92 18.29
C GLN A 122 7.48 6.61 16.96
N ARG A 123 8.37 6.43 15.95
CA ARG A 123 8.13 6.93 14.59
C ARG A 123 6.92 6.25 13.96
N ALA A 124 6.78 4.94 14.15
CA ALA A 124 5.63 4.18 13.66
C ALA A 124 4.31 4.74 14.21
N GLN A 125 4.24 5.05 15.51
CA GLN A 125 3.04 5.63 16.13
C GLN A 125 2.68 7.00 15.55
N VAL A 126 3.67 7.90 15.40
CA VAL A 126 3.45 9.22 14.78
C VAL A 126 2.95 9.08 13.35
N MET A 127 3.46 8.09 12.63
CA MET A 127 3.11 7.80 11.27
C MET A 127 1.68 7.23 11.15
N VAL A 128 1.35 6.22 11.96
CA VAL A 128 0.01 5.64 12.02
C VAL A 128 -1.02 6.70 12.41
N ALA A 129 -0.69 7.59 13.35
CA ALA A 129 -1.59 8.70 13.73
C ALA A 129 -1.92 9.61 12.55
N ARG A 130 -0.96 9.88 11.64
CA ARG A 130 -1.19 10.68 10.43
C ARG A 130 -2.05 9.96 9.37
N LEU A 131 -2.09 8.64 9.42
CA LEU A 131 -2.84 7.80 8.47
C LEU A 131 -4.24 7.44 8.98
N ASN A 132 -4.45 7.44 10.31
CA ASN A 132 -5.71 7.03 10.95
C ASN A 132 -6.92 7.94 10.63
N ASP A 133 -6.69 9.16 10.13
CA ASP A 133 -7.79 10.08 9.77
C ASP A 133 -8.50 9.69 8.45
N LYS A 134 -8.02 8.64 7.78
CA LYS A 134 -8.57 8.24 6.49
C LYS A 134 -9.18 6.84 6.59
N GLU A 135 -10.48 6.76 6.39
CA GLU A 135 -11.23 5.52 6.40
C GLU A 135 -10.74 4.56 5.30
N GLU A 136 -10.51 3.29 5.64
CA GLU A 136 -10.20 2.26 4.64
C GLU A 136 -11.39 2.03 3.71
N GLY A 137 -11.17 2.07 2.40
CA GLY A 137 -12.22 1.91 1.39
C GLY A 137 -13.03 0.62 1.52
N VAL A 138 -12.42 -0.49 1.97
CA VAL A 138 -13.14 -1.74 2.23
C VAL A 138 -14.09 -1.63 3.41
N ALA A 139 -13.72 -0.92 4.49
CA ALA A 139 -14.61 -0.70 5.62
C ALA A 139 -15.80 0.20 5.24
N SER A 140 -15.56 1.26 4.45
CA SER A 140 -16.61 2.10 3.88
C SER A 140 -17.58 1.30 3.01
N TRP A 141 -17.03 0.42 2.17
CA TRP A 141 -17.84 -0.47 1.32
C TRP A 141 -18.72 -1.42 2.16
N ILE A 142 -18.14 -2.06 3.20
CA ILE A 142 -18.89 -2.93 4.13
C ILE A 142 -20.00 -2.15 4.83
N ARG A 143 -19.71 -0.94 5.35
CA ARG A 143 -20.71 -0.10 6.00
C ARG A 143 -21.87 0.25 5.07
N ALA A 144 -21.58 0.55 3.81
CA ALA A 144 -22.60 0.86 2.82
C ALA A 144 -23.47 -0.38 2.48
N ALA A 145 -22.86 -1.55 2.37
CA ALA A 145 -23.57 -2.81 2.13
C ALA A 145 -24.45 -3.22 3.35
N GLN A 146 -23.99 -2.93 4.57
CA GLN A 146 -24.80 -3.10 5.79
C GLN A 146 -25.97 -2.14 5.84
N ALA A 147 -25.76 -0.87 5.48
CA ALA A 147 -26.82 0.13 5.41
C ALA A 147 -27.92 -0.24 4.38
N ASP A 148 -27.53 -0.94 3.30
CA ASP A 148 -28.44 -1.51 2.29
C ASP A 148 -29.09 -2.84 2.75
N GLY A 149 -28.78 -3.32 3.95
CA GLY A 149 -29.33 -4.56 4.52
C GLY A 149 -28.81 -5.85 3.86
N ARG A 150 -27.74 -5.78 3.11
CA ARG A 150 -27.17 -6.91 2.35
C ARG A 150 -26.00 -7.61 3.05
N LEU A 151 -25.45 -7.03 4.09
CA LEU A 151 -24.49 -7.66 5.00
C LEU A 151 -24.97 -7.55 6.43
N LEU A 152 -24.76 -8.61 7.21
CA LEU A 152 -25.12 -8.67 8.62
C LEU A 152 -24.07 -8.00 9.51
N GLY A 153 -24.52 -7.55 10.69
CA GLY A 153 -23.80 -6.62 11.56
C GLY A 153 -22.54 -7.15 12.25
N ALA A 154 -21.39 -6.79 11.69
CA ALA A 154 -20.15 -6.72 12.46
C ALA A 154 -19.63 -5.27 12.39
N ASP A 155 -18.69 -4.92 13.26
CA ASP A 155 -17.93 -3.69 13.09
C ASP A 155 -17.25 -3.69 11.71
N PRO A 156 -17.54 -2.69 10.82
CA PRO A 156 -17.03 -2.68 9.45
C PRO A 156 -15.50 -2.71 9.39
N MET A 157 -14.81 -2.11 10.37
CA MET A 157 -13.36 -2.07 10.42
C MET A 157 -12.80 -3.46 10.77
N LEU A 158 -13.37 -4.14 11.77
CA LEU A 158 -12.96 -5.51 12.12
C LEU A 158 -13.24 -6.49 10.98
N ALA A 159 -14.39 -6.41 10.35
CA ALA A 159 -14.74 -7.24 9.20
C ALA A 159 -13.78 -7.01 8.02
N SER A 160 -13.44 -5.74 7.75
CA SER A 160 -12.43 -5.36 6.76
C SER A 160 -11.06 -5.96 7.06
N HIS A 161 -10.61 -5.89 8.31
CA HIS A 161 -9.31 -6.44 8.72
C HIS A 161 -9.27 -7.97 8.60
N LEU A 162 -10.34 -8.67 8.97
CA LEU A 162 -10.44 -10.12 8.81
C LEU A 162 -10.36 -10.52 7.33
N LEU A 163 -11.13 -9.86 6.48
CA LEU A 163 -11.16 -10.12 5.04
C LEU A 163 -9.79 -9.87 4.38
N GLN A 164 -9.18 -8.72 4.65
CA GLN A 164 -7.90 -8.34 4.06
C GLN A 164 -6.72 -9.12 4.68
N GLY A 165 -6.84 -9.54 5.94
CA GLY A 165 -5.83 -10.33 6.64
C GLY A 165 -5.54 -11.65 5.95
N GLN A 166 -6.56 -12.30 5.38
CA GLN A 166 -6.39 -13.53 4.60
C GLN A 166 -5.47 -13.32 3.40
N LEU A 167 -5.69 -12.26 2.60
CA LEU A 167 -4.83 -11.95 1.47
C LEU A 167 -3.39 -11.64 1.91
N LYS A 168 -3.25 -10.84 2.97
CA LYS A 168 -1.93 -10.46 3.49
C LYS A 168 -1.10 -11.66 3.93
N THR A 169 -1.74 -12.67 4.51
CA THR A 169 -1.08 -13.90 4.98
C THR A 169 -0.40 -14.65 3.84
N PHE A 170 -1.02 -14.71 2.68
CA PHE A 170 -0.49 -15.45 1.52
C PHE A 170 0.36 -14.58 0.59
N ALA A 171 -0.07 -13.34 0.33
CA ALA A 171 0.49 -12.52 -0.74
C ALA A 171 1.39 -11.37 -0.25
N PHE A 172 1.31 -10.94 1.01
CA PHE A 172 2.07 -9.80 1.51
C PHE A 172 3.21 -10.21 2.43
N TRP A 173 2.90 -10.84 3.56
CA TRP A 173 3.90 -11.16 4.58
C TRP A 173 5.04 -12.05 4.07
N PRO A 174 4.80 -13.13 3.28
CA PRO A 174 5.90 -13.95 2.78
C PRO A 174 6.87 -13.17 1.87
N GLN A 175 6.35 -12.25 1.07
CA GLN A 175 7.18 -11.40 0.23
C GLN A 175 7.98 -10.39 1.06
N VAL A 176 7.32 -9.69 1.98
CA VAL A 176 7.95 -8.62 2.77
C VAL A 176 9.01 -9.16 3.73
N THR A 177 8.70 -10.24 4.46
CA THR A 177 9.54 -10.75 5.56
C THR A 177 10.51 -11.84 5.14
N LEU A 178 10.14 -12.69 4.16
CA LEU A 178 10.92 -13.85 3.76
C LEU A 178 11.52 -13.73 2.35
N GLY A 179 11.21 -12.64 1.64
CA GLY A 179 11.70 -12.44 0.27
C GLY A 179 11.17 -13.48 -0.73
N GLN A 180 10.02 -14.12 -0.42
CA GLN A 180 9.42 -15.09 -1.33
C GLN A 180 8.94 -14.41 -2.63
N PRO A 181 8.90 -15.13 -3.75
CA PRO A 181 8.35 -14.61 -4.99
C PRO A 181 6.83 -14.36 -4.84
N PRO A 182 6.27 -13.48 -5.68
CA PRO A 182 4.83 -13.31 -5.77
C PRO A 182 4.12 -14.63 -6.08
N LEU A 183 2.87 -14.76 -5.62
CA LEU A 183 2.01 -15.91 -5.94
C LEU A 183 1.77 -15.99 -7.45
N ASP A 184 1.67 -17.21 -7.98
CA ASP A 184 1.19 -17.41 -9.35
C ASP A 184 -0.28 -16.99 -9.52
N ALA A 185 -0.70 -16.73 -10.76
CA ALA A 185 -2.03 -16.19 -11.06
C ALA A 185 -3.18 -17.15 -10.65
N ALA A 186 -2.96 -18.45 -10.62
CA ALA A 186 -3.97 -19.41 -10.19
C ALA A 186 -4.17 -19.36 -8.67
N THR A 187 -3.06 -19.32 -7.93
CA THR A 187 -3.08 -19.21 -6.46
C THR A 187 -3.65 -17.85 -6.03
N GLN A 188 -3.32 -16.75 -6.72
CA GLN A 188 -3.91 -15.43 -6.44
C GLN A 188 -5.43 -15.45 -6.55
N ARG A 189 -5.96 -15.99 -7.65
CA ARG A 189 -7.41 -16.12 -7.86
C ARG A 189 -8.05 -16.96 -6.77
N TRP A 190 -7.49 -18.13 -6.49
CA TRP A 190 -8.00 -19.03 -5.46
C TRP A 190 -8.07 -18.36 -4.09
N VAL A 191 -7.03 -17.64 -3.67
CA VAL A 191 -7.00 -16.90 -2.40
C VAL A 191 -8.10 -15.85 -2.35
N VAL A 192 -8.26 -15.07 -3.42
CA VAL A 192 -9.28 -14.00 -3.50
C VAL A 192 -10.68 -14.59 -3.46
N GLU A 193 -10.96 -15.58 -4.29
CA GLU A 193 -12.29 -16.25 -4.35
C GLU A 193 -12.65 -16.89 -3.02
N THR A 194 -11.71 -17.64 -2.43
CA THR A 194 -11.92 -18.29 -1.13
C THR A 194 -12.20 -17.28 -0.02
N ALA A 195 -11.42 -16.18 0.04
CA ALA A 195 -11.62 -15.14 1.03
C ALA A 195 -13.00 -14.47 0.90
N VAL A 196 -13.43 -14.19 -0.34
CA VAL A 196 -14.77 -13.63 -0.62
C VAL A 196 -15.87 -14.60 -0.23
N ASP A 197 -15.75 -15.86 -0.61
CA ASP A 197 -16.78 -16.88 -0.35
C ASP A 197 -16.93 -17.15 1.17
N MET A 198 -15.82 -17.24 1.91
CA MET A 198 -15.84 -17.33 3.37
C MET A 198 -16.46 -16.11 4.03
N PHE A 199 -16.14 -14.91 3.55
CA PHE A 199 -16.68 -13.66 4.07
C PHE A 199 -18.20 -13.59 3.86
N LEU A 200 -18.68 -13.89 2.66
CA LEU A 200 -20.10 -13.86 2.33
C LEU A 200 -20.89 -15.02 3.01
N ALA A 201 -20.28 -16.15 3.24
CA ALA A 201 -20.92 -17.24 4.01
C ALA A 201 -21.17 -16.87 5.48
N HIS A 202 -20.40 -15.90 6.02
CA HIS A 202 -20.53 -15.48 7.40
C HIS A 202 -21.38 -14.20 7.57
N TYR A 203 -21.25 -13.26 6.65
CA TYR A 203 -21.85 -11.93 6.76
C TYR A 203 -22.96 -11.63 5.73
N GLY A 204 -23.13 -12.48 4.72
CA GLY A 204 -24.12 -12.32 3.64
C GLY A 204 -25.52 -12.84 3.94
#